data_47be2b5cf9718b92e8ebaa1d6bd6faf1
#
_entry.id   47be2b5cf9718b92e8ebaa1d6bd6faf1
#
_cell.length_a   1.000
_cell.length_b   1.000
_cell.length_c   1.000
_cell.angle_alpha   90.00
_cell.angle_beta   90.00
_cell.angle_gamma   90.00
#
_symmetry.space_group_name_H-M   'P 1'
#
loop_
_entity.id
_entity.type
_entity.pdbx_description
1 polymer ?
#
loop_
_entity_poly.entity_id
_entity_poly.type
_entity_poly.pdbx_seq_one_letter_code
_entity_poly.pdbx_strand_id
1 'polypeptide(L)'
;YLIGSIMGAALLLASPSYLDIFFRGENYQIGATHGLRGLLTSARNNCGTVFHALLADCPVLYLSITALLGAYLLRVQKPTAAEKIGFVLLIGCCAAFLFRTWSDRVTVGISLLWLLLVAVAVFRLRKAIGGKAFYFLLSALCAAFPLLFVNPIGPRCLYISYVFLLAVALELLSGLKLNFKFAFPVCAVLCAAVIVFNWSVYYPLHQVDVQQRSAIEDAIARGERSVEVQAYPSDRWLWEPDTSKMQYAYYYQTPNDFTITFVPQETSK
;
A
#
# COMPACT_ATOMS: atom_id res chain seq x y z
N TYR A 1 -8.20 1.50 -23.24
CA TYR A 1 -7.77 1.26 -21.85
C TYR A 1 -7.56 -0.24 -21.58
N LEU A 2 -8.55 -1.13 -21.84
CA LEU A 2 -8.42 -2.57 -21.62
C LEU A 2 -7.21 -3.18 -22.32
N ILE A 3 -6.98 -2.83 -23.60
CA ILE A 3 -5.81 -3.28 -24.36
C ILE A 3 -4.50 -2.82 -23.70
N GLY A 4 -4.43 -1.57 -23.25
CA GLY A 4 -3.25 -1.04 -22.55
C GLY A 4 -3.00 -1.76 -21.21
N SER A 5 -4.05 -2.08 -20.46
CA SER A 5 -3.93 -2.85 -19.22
C SER A 5 -3.47 -4.29 -19.45
N ILE A 6 -3.99 -4.94 -20.50
CA ILE A 6 -3.57 -6.29 -20.89
C ILE A 6 -2.12 -6.28 -21.37
N MET A 7 -1.72 -5.30 -22.21
CA MET A 7 -0.34 -5.15 -22.63
C MET A 7 0.61 -4.87 -21.47
N GLY A 8 0.22 -4.00 -20.53
CA GLY A 8 1.00 -3.73 -19.32
C GLY A 8 1.18 -4.97 -18.44
N ALA A 9 0.12 -5.74 -18.24
CA ALA A 9 0.19 -7.01 -17.53
C ALA A 9 1.06 -8.05 -18.26
N ALA A 10 0.94 -8.15 -19.58
CA ALA A 10 1.75 -9.04 -20.40
C ALA A 10 3.24 -8.66 -20.35
N LEU A 11 3.58 -7.37 -20.43
CA LEU A 11 4.95 -6.88 -20.32
C LEU A 11 5.52 -7.14 -18.91
N LEU A 12 4.72 -6.94 -17.88
CA LEU A 12 5.12 -7.25 -16.50
C LEU A 12 5.44 -8.74 -16.35
N LEU A 13 4.54 -9.61 -16.80
CA LEU A 13 4.70 -11.07 -16.74
C LEU A 13 5.82 -11.59 -17.67
N ALA A 14 6.11 -10.88 -18.76
CA ALA A 14 7.22 -11.18 -19.67
C ALA A 14 8.57 -10.65 -19.19
N SER A 15 8.63 -9.91 -18.06
CA SER A 15 9.91 -9.45 -17.54
C SER A 15 10.78 -10.65 -17.13
N PRO A 16 12.12 -10.58 -17.34
CA PRO A 16 13.03 -11.67 -17.01
C PRO A 16 12.87 -12.19 -15.58
N SER A 17 12.65 -11.26 -14.63
CA SER A 17 12.46 -11.62 -13.23
C SER A 17 11.23 -12.48 -12.98
N TYR A 18 10.10 -12.20 -13.65
CA TYR A 18 8.89 -13.03 -13.52
C TYR A 18 9.01 -14.34 -14.29
N LEU A 19 9.69 -14.35 -15.44
CA LEU A 19 9.96 -15.57 -16.21
C LEU A 19 10.90 -16.51 -15.44
N ASP A 20 11.95 -15.99 -14.80
CA ASP A 20 12.84 -16.79 -13.95
C ASP A 20 12.10 -17.39 -12.76
N ILE A 21 11.18 -16.63 -12.16
CA ILE A 21 10.28 -17.09 -11.10
C ILE A 21 9.42 -18.28 -11.60
N PHE A 22 8.80 -18.13 -12.78
CA PHE A 22 7.88 -19.12 -13.34
C PHE A 22 8.58 -20.41 -13.79
N PHE A 23 9.76 -20.27 -14.39
CA PHE A 23 10.44 -21.39 -15.05
C PHE A 23 11.59 -21.98 -14.24
N ARG A 24 12.26 -21.21 -13.41
CA ARG A 24 13.45 -21.67 -12.67
C ARG A 24 13.23 -21.83 -11.17
N GLY A 25 12.25 -21.13 -10.59
CA GLY A 25 11.91 -21.24 -9.16
C GLY A 25 13.01 -20.75 -8.20
N GLU A 26 14.05 -20.11 -8.71
CA GLU A 26 15.26 -19.76 -7.95
C GLU A 26 15.22 -18.36 -7.32
N ASN A 27 14.07 -17.71 -7.26
CA ASN A 27 14.01 -16.38 -6.69
C ASN A 27 13.61 -16.44 -5.21
N TYR A 28 14.47 -15.92 -4.32
CA TYR A 28 14.25 -15.86 -2.88
C TYR A 28 12.94 -15.13 -2.47
N GLN A 29 12.36 -14.34 -3.38
CA GLN A 29 11.12 -13.58 -3.16
C GLN A 29 9.85 -14.42 -3.34
N ILE A 30 9.96 -15.61 -3.93
CA ILE A 30 8.83 -16.52 -4.05
C ILE A 30 9.21 -17.80 -3.33
N GLY A 31 8.53 -18.05 -2.22
CA GLY A 31 8.76 -19.26 -1.45
C GLY A 31 8.74 -20.51 -2.36
N ALA A 32 9.72 -21.39 -2.19
CA ALA A 32 10.12 -22.48 -3.05
C ALA A 32 9.05 -23.57 -3.29
N THR A 33 7.88 -23.19 -3.76
CA THR A 33 6.79 -24.13 -4.06
C THR A 33 6.52 -24.12 -5.56
N HIS A 34 7.05 -25.16 -6.20
CA HIS A 34 6.87 -25.34 -7.64
C HIS A 34 5.42 -25.73 -8.02
N GLY A 35 4.97 -25.20 -9.15
CA GLY A 35 3.70 -25.55 -9.78
C GLY A 35 2.45 -24.88 -9.20
N LEU A 36 1.29 -25.20 -9.77
CA LEU A 36 0.01 -24.57 -9.45
C LEU A 36 -0.38 -24.68 -7.97
N ARG A 37 -0.06 -25.81 -7.32
CA ARG A 37 -0.32 -25.99 -5.88
C ARG A 37 0.48 -25.00 -5.02
N GLY A 38 1.73 -24.73 -5.39
CA GLY A 38 2.57 -23.76 -4.72
C GLY A 38 2.02 -22.35 -4.85
N LEU A 39 1.63 -21.95 -6.05
CA LEU A 39 0.99 -20.65 -6.28
C LEU A 39 -0.28 -20.47 -5.46
N LEU A 40 -1.15 -21.49 -5.42
CA LEU A 40 -2.37 -21.45 -4.61
C LEU A 40 -2.06 -21.36 -3.11
N THR A 41 -1.02 -22.04 -2.65
CA THR A 41 -0.58 -21.97 -1.25
C THR A 41 -0.05 -20.58 -0.91
N SER A 42 0.80 -20.00 -1.77
CA SER A 42 1.32 -18.63 -1.61
C SER A 42 0.17 -17.63 -1.62
N ALA A 43 -0.75 -17.72 -2.58
CA ALA A 43 -1.91 -16.85 -2.64
C ALA A 43 -2.77 -16.92 -1.37
N ARG A 44 -3.00 -18.13 -0.84
CA ARG A 44 -3.74 -18.33 0.40
C ARG A 44 -3.04 -17.71 1.60
N ASN A 45 -1.72 -17.88 1.70
CA ASN A 45 -0.93 -17.36 2.82
C ASN A 45 -0.83 -15.82 2.76
N ASN A 46 -0.69 -15.27 1.56
CA ASN A 46 -0.51 -13.82 1.36
C ASN A 46 -1.82 -13.05 1.31
N CYS A 47 -2.95 -13.73 1.11
CA CYS A 47 -4.25 -13.09 0.96
C CYS A 47 -4.58 -12.17 2.15
N GLY A 48 -4.37 -12.65 3.40
CA GLY A 48 -4.57 -11.84 4.60
C GLY A 48 -3.74 -10.57 4.59
N THR A 49 -2.45 -10.70 4.36
CA THR A 49 -1.48 -9.59 4.32
C THR A 49 -1.82 -8.57 3.23
N VAL A 50 -2.12 -9.04 1.99
CA VAL A 50 -2.47 -8.15 0.87
C VAL A 50 -3.75 -7.37 1.16
N PHE A 51 -4.81 -8.03 1.62
CA PHE A 51 -6.07 -7.33 1.91
C PHE A 51 -5.99 -6.44 3.14
N HIS A 52 -5.22 -6.85 4.16
CA HIS A 52 -4.95 -5.99 5.31
C HIS A 52 -4.22 -4.72 4.89
N ALA A 53 -3.13 -4.85 4.14
CA ALA A 53 -2.37 -3.70 3.66
C ALA A 53 -3.19 -2.84 2.68
N LEU A 54 -3.96 -3.45 1.77
CA LEU A 54 -4.74 -2.71 0.76
C LEU A 54 -5.84 -1.84 1.38
N LEU A 55 -6.51 -2.31 2.43
CA LEU A 55 -7.68 -1.65 3.00
C LEU A 55 -7.46 -1.22 4.46
N ALA A 56 -7.16 -2.15 5.36
CA ALA A 56 -7.11 -1.85 6.80
C ALA A 56 -6.01 -0.84 7.16
N ASP A 57 -4.87 -0.86 6.46
CA ASP A 57 -3.77 0.08 6.69
C ASP A 57 -3.96 1.45 6.02
N CYS A 58 -4.97 1.60 5.16
CA CYS A 58 -5.25 2.85 4.48
C CYS A 58 -6.68 3.39 4.78
N PRO A 59 -6.97 3.77 6.05
CA PRO A 59 -8.31 4.17 6.47
C PRO A 59 -8.86 5.36 5.69
N VAL A 60 -8.01 6.28 5.28
CA VAL A 60 -8.43 7.47 4.52
C VAL A 60 -9.13 7.09 3.22
N LEU A 61 -8.64 6.08 2.50
CA LEU A 61 -9.22 5.69 1.20
C LEU A 61 -10.56 5.00 1.38
N TYR A 62 -10.65 3.94 2.19
CA TYR A 62 -11.91 3.21 2.32
C TYR A 62 -13.01 4.05 2.99
N LEU A 63 -12.66 4.89 3.97
CA LEU A 63 -13.61 5.81 4.59
C LEU A 63 -14.08 6.87 3.60
N SER A 64 -13.17 7.47 2.81
CA SER A 64 -13.52 8.47 1.79
C SER A 64 -14.46 7.89 0.74
N ILE A 65 -14.13 6.72 0.18
CA ILE A 65 -15.00 6.06 -0.82
C ILE A 65 -16.37 5.76 -0.22
N THR A 66 -16.42 5.22 0.99
CA THR A 66 -17.69 4.91 1.67
C THR A 66 -18.52 6.18 1.94
N ALA A 67 -17.90 7.25 2.42
CA ALA A 67 -18.57 8.53 2.67
C ALA A 67 -19.11 9.14 1.38
N LEU A 68 -18.35 9.10 0.29
CA LEU A 68 -18.78 9.59 -1.02
C LEU A 68 -19.97 8.79 -1.57
N LEU A 69 -19.95 7.45 -1.44
CA LEU A 69 -21.09 6.60 -1.81
C LEU A 69 -22.33 6.92 -0.95
N GLY A 70 -22.14 7.19 0.33
CA GLY A 70 -23.21 7.68 1.22
C GLY A 70 -23.80 9.02 0.77
N ALA A 71 -22.93 9.96 0.36
CA ALA A 71 -23.39 11.25 -0.17
C ALA A 71 -24.22 11.10 -1.45
N TYR A 72 -23.90 10.13 -2.31
CA TYR A 72 -24.75 9.79 -3.45
C TYR A 72 -26.09 9.21 -3.03
N LEU A 73 -26.10 8.30 -2.05
CA LEU A 73 -27.33 7.71 -1.54
C LEU A 73 -28.29 8.77 -0.96
N LEU A 74 -27.76 9.77 -0.26
CA LEU A 74 -28.53 10.89 0.29
C LEU A 74 -29.13 11.81 -0.79
N ARG A 75 -28.53 11.86 -1.99
CA ARG A 75 -29.05 12.62 -3.14
C ARG A 75 -30.12 11.89 -3.94
N VAL A 76 -30.22 10.59 -3.80
CA VAL A 76 -31.26 9.80 -4.44
C VAL A 76 -32.58 10.05 -3.71
N GLN A 77 -33.59 10.55 -4.43
CA GLN A 77 -34.88 10.91 -3.82
C GLN A 77 -35.60 9.74 -3.17
N LYS A 78 -35.42 8.53 -3.67
CA LYS A 78 -36.04 7.29 -3.14
C LYS A 78 -35.07 6.11 -3.24
N PRO A 79 -34.11 6.01 -2.31
CA PRO A 79 -33.20 4.87 -2.30
C PRO A 79 -33.96 3.58 -1.98
N THR A 80 -33.63 2.52 -2.70
CA THR A 80 -34.21 1.19 -2.49
C THR A 80 -33.78 0.61 -1.15
N ALA A 81 -34.54 -0.35 -0.60
CA ALA A 81 -34.16 -1.04 0.63
C ALA A 81 -32.78 -1.72 0.50
N ALA A 82 -32.49 -2.31 -0.66
CA ALA A 82 -31.19 -2.94 -0.93
C ALA A 82 -30.03 -1.94 -0.88
N GLU A 83 -30.21 -0.72 -1.38
CA GLU A 83 -29.17 0.33 -1.32
C GLU A 83 -28.90 0.79 0.11
N LYS A 84 -29.97 0.94 0.90
CA LYS A 84 -29.83 1.28 2.33
C LYS A 84 -29.09 0.19 3.10
N ILE A 85 -29.48 -1.08 2.90
CA ILE A 85 -28.83 -2.23 3.53
C ILE A 85 -27.35 -2.30 3.08
N GLY A 86 -27.07 -2.17 1.79
CA GLY A 86 -25.71 -2.18 1.26
C GLY A 86 -24.84 -1.09 1.89
N PHE A 87 -25.38 0.11 2.11
CA PHE A 87 -24.67 1.21 2.75
C PHE A 87 -24.42 0.95 4.25
N VAL A 88 -25.38 0.41 4.97
CA VAL A 88 -25.21 0.01 6.37
C VAL A 88 -24.12 -1.06 6.49
N LEU A 89 -24.08 -2.03 5.57
CA LEU A 89 -23.02 -3.03 5.53
C LEU A 89 -21.65 -2.41 5.21
N LEU A 90 -21.55 -1.41 4.31
CA LEU A 90 -20.32 -0.69 4.06
C LEU A 90 -19.80 0.02 5.31
N ILE A 91 -20.69 0.70 6.07
CA ILE A 91 -20.32 1.32 7.34
C ILE A 91 -19.84 0.25 8.34
N GLY A 92 -20.53 -0.89 8.42
CA GLY A 92 -20.13 -2.01 9.26
C GLY A 92 -18.75 -2.55 8.93
N CYS A 93 -18.41 -2.69 7.64
CA CYS A 93 -17.07 -3.08 7.19
C CYS A 93 -16.02 -2.03 7.61
N CYS A 94 -16.31 -0.73 7.43
CA CYS A 94 -15.41 0.34 7.85
C CYS A 94 -15.17 0.33 9.36
N ALA A 95 -16.22 0.15 10.17
CA ALA A 95 -16.10 0.03 11.62
C ALA A 95 -15.24 -1.19 11.99
N ALA A 96 -15.46 -2.33 11.33
CA ALA A 96 -14.68 -3.53 11.58
C ALA A 96 -13.18 -3.33 11.27
N PHE A 97 -12.82 -2.61 10.20
CA PHE A 97 -11.42 -2.29 9.91
C PHE A 97 -10.77 -1.39 10.97
N LEU A 98 -11.52 -0.49 11.59
CA LEU A 98 -10.99 0.38 12.64
C LEU A 98 -10.61 -0.38 13.91
N PHE A 99 -11.30 -1.47 14.23
CA PHE A 99 -11.02 -2.25 15.45
C PHE A 99 -9.79 -3.16 15.37
N ARG A 100 -9.21 -3.40 14.22
CA ARG A 100 -7.91 -4.09 13.95
C ARG A 100 -7.63 -5.42 14.70
N THR A 101 -8.59 -6.00 15.38
CA THR A 101 -8.40 -7.18 16.27
C THR A 101 -8.76 -8.51 15.61
N TRP A 102 -9.04 -8.48 14.31
CA TRP A 102 -9.55 -9.64 13.59
C TRP A 102 -8.45 -10.57 13.09
N SER A 103 -8.75 -11.86 13.06
CA SER A 103 -7.89 -12.82 12.39
C SER A 103 -7.83 -12.54 10.88
N ASP A 104 -6.75 -12.96 10.22
CA ASP A 104 -6.54 -12.74 8.77
C ASP A 104 -7.73 -13.20 7.92
N ARG A 105 -8.36 -14.34 8.28
CA ARG A 105 -9.52 -14.87 7.55
C ARG A 105 -10.73 -13.94 7.62
N VAL A 106 -10.98 -13.36 8.78
CA VAL A 106 -12.09 -12.41 8.99
C VAL A 106 -11.79 -11.12 8.25
N THR A 107 -10.56 -10.62 8.30
CA THR A 107 -10.12 -9.43 7.57
C THR A 107 -10.30 -9.62 6.06
N VAL A 108 -9.90 -10.75 5.51
CA VAL A 108 -10.13 -11.09 4.09
C VAL A 108 -11.62 -11.10 3.75
N GLY A 109 -12.45 -11.74 4.58
CA GLY A 109 -13.89 -11.77 4.37
C GLY A 109 -14.54 -10.38 4.36
N ILE A 110 -14.19 -9.54 5.33
CA ILE A 110 -14.68 -8.16 5.42
C ILE A 110 -14.19 -7.34 4.21
N SER A 111 -12.94 -7.51 3.80
CA SER A 111 -12.35 -6.81 2.66
C SER A 111 -13.04 -7.16 1.35
N LEU A 112 -13.29 -8.45 1.12
CA LEU A 112 -14.01 -8.93 -0.06
C LEU A 112 -15.46 -8.42 -0.07
N LEU A 113 -16.13 -8.43 1.07
CA LEU A 113 -17.48 -7.87 1.20
C LEU A 113 -17.50 -6.39 0.88
N TRP A 114 -16.58 -5.61 1.45
CA TRP A 114 -16.47 -4.17 1.18
C TRP A 114 -16.22 -3.91 -0.30
N LEU A 115 -15.25 -4.60 -0.92
CA LEU A 115 -14.95 -4.47 -2.35
C LEU A 115 -16.14 -4.81 -3.24
N LEU A 116 -16.87 -5.89 -2.91
CA LEU A 116 -18.07 -6.28 -3.65
C LEU A 116 -19.16 -5.21 -3.56
N LEU A 117 -19.42 -4.70 -2.35
CA LEU A 117 -20.41 -3.65 -2.14
C LEU A 117 -20.05 -2.36 -2.87
N VAL A 118 -18.77 -1.94 -2.83
CA VAL A 118 -18.27 -0.80 -3.58
C VAL A 118 -18.40 -1.04 -5.08
N ALA A 119 -18.02 -2.21 -5.59
CA ALA A 119 -18.13 -2.55 -7.01
C ALA A 119 -19.59 -2.48 -7.49
N VAL A 120 -20.54 -3.05 -6.73
CA VAL A 120 -21.97 -3.00 -7.04
C VAL A 120 -22.48 -1.55 -7.01
N ALA A 121 -22.10 -0.76 -6.01
CA ALA A 121 -22.51 0.64 -5.89
C ALA A 121 -21.98 1.48 -7.06
N VAL A 122 -20.68 1.39 -7.36
CA VAL A 122 -20.04 2.12 -8.46
C VAL A 122 -20.63 1.70 -9.81
N PHE A 123 -20.91 0.40 -10.01
CA PHE A 123 -21.53 -0.09 -11.24
C PHE A 123 -22.95 0.46 -11.41
N ARG A 124 -23.73 0.52 -10.35
CA ARG A 124 -25.08 1.12 -10.37
C ARG A 124 -25.03 2.63 -10.66
N LEU A 125 -24.07 3.32 -10.06
CA LEU A 125 -23.89 4.76 -10.22
C LEU A 125 -23.20 5.14 -11.55
N ARG A 126 -22.80 4.18 -12.39
CA ARG A 126 -22.02 4.42 -13.63
C ARG A 126 -22.65 5.44 -14.58
N LYS A 127 -23.98 5.56 -14.62
CA LYS A 127 -24.69 6.55 -15.44
C LYS A 127 -24.57 7.97 -14.86
N ALA A 128 -24.40 8.10 -13.54
CA ALA A 128 -24.29 9.39 -12.85
C ALA A 128 -22.84 9.91 -12.76
N ILE A 129 -21.88 8.98 -12.56
CA ILE A 129 -20.46 9.31 -12.33
C ILE A 129 -19.57 9.03 -13.55
N GLY A 130 -20.13 8.43 -14.62
CA GLY A 130 -19.33 7.88 -15.72
C GLY A 130 -18.75 6.50 -15.38
N GLY A 131 -18.43 5.72 -16.40
CA GLY A 131 -17.92 4.35 -16.21
C GLY A 131 -16.50 4.24 -15.65
N LYS A 132 -15.76 5.34 -15.55
CA LYS A 132 -14.33 5.36 -15.21
C LYS A 132 -14.03 4.84 -13.82
N ALA A 133 -14.85 5.17 -12.80
CA ALA A 133 -14.65 4.71 -11.43
C ALA A 133 -14.62 3.18 -11.32
N PHE A 134 -15.44 2.49 -12.12
CA PHE A 134 -15.43 1.03 -12.16
C PHE A 134 -14.13 0.48 -12.75
N TYR A 135 -13.61 1.09 -13.81
CA TYR A 135 -12.32 0.71 -14.39
C TYR A 135 -11.16 0.94 -13.41
N PHE A 136 -11.15 2.06 -12.69
CA PHE A 136 -10.13 2.32 -11.68
C PHE A 136 -10.20 1.32 -10.53
N LEU A 137 -11.39 0.94 -10.06
CA LEU A 137 -11.54 -0.10 -9.04
C LEU A 137 -10.99 -1.44 -9.54
N LEU A 138 -11.34 -1.84 -10.77
CA LEU A 138 -10.82 -3.07 -11.36
C LEU A 138 -9.29 -3.01 -11.52
N SER A 139 -8.75 -1.86 -11.96
CA SER A 139 -7.30 -1.66 -12.08
C SER A 139 -6.58 -1.75 -10.75
N ALA A 140 -7.18 -1.24 -9.66
CA ALA A 140 -6.64 -1.38 -8.31
C ALA A 140 -6.50 -2.86 -7.90
N LEU A 141 -7.53 -3.67 -8.18
CA LEU A 141 -7.51 -5.11 -7.90
C LEU A 141 -6.51 -5.85 -8.78
N CYS A 142 -6.46 -5.54 -10.08
CA CYS A 142 -5.49 -6.13 -10.99
C CYS A 142 -4.04 -5.79 -10.61
N ALA A 143 -3.77 -4.60 -10.09
CA ALA A 143 -2.45 -4.21 -9.60
C ALA A 143 -2.05 -4.91 -8.29
N ALA A 144 -3.03 -5.21 -7.42
CA ALA A 144 -2.80 -5.95 -6.18
C ALA A 144 -2.66 -7.47 -6.40
N PHE A 145 -3.26 -8.01 -7.48
CA PHE A 145 -3.33 -9.45 -7.73
C PHE A 145 -1.95 -10.15 -7.78
N PRO A 146 -0.91 -9.63 -8.46
CA PRO A 146 0.41 -10.26 -8.48
C PRO A 146 1.04 -10.41 -7.09
N LEU A 147 0.69 -9.53 -6.15
CA LEU A 147 1.25 -9.56 -4.79
C LEU A 147 0.78 -10.78 -3.98
N LEU A 148 -0.28 -11.46 -4.41
CA LEU A 148 -0.69 -12.74 -3.81
C LEU A 148 0.38 -13.83 -3.93
N PHE A 149 1.30 -13.68 -4.86
CA PHE A 149 2.30 -14.69 -5.20
C PHE A 149 3.74 -14.32 -4.80
N VAL A 150 3.97 -13.11 -4.28
CA VAL A 150 5.30 -12.56 -4.00
C VAL A 150 5.48 -12.29 -2.51
N ASN A 151 6.70 -12.52 -2.00
CA ASN A 151 7.14 -12.14 -0.66
C ASN A 151 8.49 -11.42 -0.74
N PRO A 152 8.78 -10.45 0.15
CA PRO A 152 7.91 -9.87 1.17
C PRO A 152 6.91 -8.85 0.60
N ILE A 153 5.73 -8.74 1.23
CA ILE A 153 4.70 -7.78 0.86
C ILE A 153 4.75 -6.61 1.84
N GLY A 154 4.95 -5.41 1.31
CA GLY A 154 4.89 -4.17 2.08
C GLY A 154 3.87 -3.17 1.51
N PRO A 155 3.46 -2.15 2.27
CA PRO A 155 2.49 -1.14 1.82
C PRO A 155 2.89 -0.45 0.50
N ARG A 156 4.18 -0.27 0.25
CA ARG A 156 4.69 0.33 -1.00
C ARG A 156 4.43 -0.52 -2.25
N CYS A 157 4.33 -1.84 -2.09
CA CYS A 157 3.99 -2.72 -3.21
C CYS A 157 2.57 -2.45 -3.72
N LEU A 158 1.71 -1.88 -2.86
CA LEU A 158 0.33 -1.52 -3.15
C LEU A 158 0.15 -0.06 -3.62
N TYR A 159 1.24 0.69 -3.78
CA TYR A 159 1.17 2.11 -4.15
C TYR A 159 0.31 2.36 -5.40
N ILE A 160 0.49 1.55 -6.46
CA ILE A 160 -0.31 1.66 -7.69
C ILE A 160 -1.79 1.39 -7.41
N SER A 161 -2.10 0.41 -6.56
CA SER A 161 -3.48 0.11 -6.16
C SER A 161 -4.11 1.28 -5.39
N TYR A 162 -3.34 1.93 -4.49
CA TYR A 162 -3.80 3.12 -3.78
C TYR A 162 -4.07 4.29 -4.72
N VAL A 163 -3.23 4.50 -5.74
CA VAL A 163 -3.45 5.54 -6.77
C VAL A 163 -4.77 5.30 -7.51
N PHE A 164 -5.06 4.06 -7.88
CA PHE A 164 -6.34 3.73 -8.52
C PHE A 164 -7.53 3.87 -7.57
N LEU A 165 -7.42 3.48 -6.31
CA LEU A 165 -8.48 3.71 -5.31
C LEU A 165 -8.71 5.21 -5.06
N LEU A 166 -7.66 6.01 -5.04
CA LEU A 166 -7.77 7.47 -5.00
C LEU A 166 -8.49 8.00 -6.23
N ALA A 167 -8.19 7.48 -7.43
CA ALA A 167 -8.90 7.85 -8.65
C ALA A 167 -10.39 7.49 -8.59
N VAL A 168 -10.77 6.35 -7.97
CA VAL A 168 -12.17 6.03 -7.67
C VAL A 168 -12.81 7.11 -6.80
N ALA A 169 -12.16 7.51 -5.71
CA ALA A 169 -12.66 8.56 -4.81
C ALA A 169 -12.81 9.89 -5.54
N LEU A 170 -11.84 10.28 -6.38
CA LEU A 170 -11.89 11.52 -7.16
C LEU A 170 -13.01 11.51 -8.21
N GLU A 171 -13.24 10.40 -8.90
CA GLU A 171 -14.36 10.27 -9.84
C GLU A 171 -15.72 10.35 -9.12
N LEU A 172 -15.84 9.72 -7.96
CA LEU A 172 -17.04 9.87 -7.11
C LEU A 172 -17.22 11.33 -6.68
N LEU A 173 -16.16 11.98 -6.22
CA LEU A 173 -16.20 13.38 -5.80
C LEU A 173 -16.61 14.32 -6.95
N SER A 174 -16.04 14.12 -8.15
CA SER A 174 -16.34 14.94 -9.32
C SER A 174 -17.82 14.89 -9.73
N GLY A 175 -18.42 13.70 -9.65
CA GLY A 175 -19.84 13.50 -9.95
C GLY A 175 -20.79 14.13 -8.94
N LEU A 176 -20.33 14.46 -7.72
CA LEU A 176 -21.14 15.14 -6.71
C LEU A 176 -21.36 16.62 -7.01
N LYS A 177 -20.71 17.20 -8.05
CA LYS A 177 -20.86 18.62 -8.45
C LYS A 177 -20.83 19.56 -7.23
N LEU A 178 -19.88 19.36 -6.35
CA LEU A 178 -19.71 20.20 -5.16
C LEU A 178 -19.29 21.62 -5.56
N ASN A 179 -19.72 22.61 -4.79
CA ASN A 179 -19.28 23.98 -5.01
C ASN A 179 -17.81 24.12 -4.55
N PHE A 180 -16.88 24.13 -5.51
CA PHE A 180 -15.43 24.09 -5.25
C PHE A 180 -14.86 25.32 -4.55
N LYS A 181 -15.63 26.40 -4.36
CA LYS A 181 -15.12 27.61 -3.70
C LYS A 181 -14.55 27.33 -2.30
N PHE A 182 -15.14 26.40 -1.56
CA PHE A 182 -14.67 25.99 -0.24
C PHE A 182 -13.77 24.74 -0.27
N ALA A 183 -13.86 23.92 -1.31
CA ALA A 183 -13.08 22.69 -1.41
C ALA A 183 -11.59 22.99 -1.63
N PHE A 184 -11.25 24.00 -2.43
CA PHE A 184 -9.86 24.36 -2.69
C PHE A 184 -9.06 24.73 -1.43
N PRO A 185 -9.51 25.69 -0.57
CA PRO A 185 -8.78 25.99 0.65
C PRO A 185 -8.70 24.82 1.62
N VAL A 186 -9.75 23.99 1.74
CA VAL A 186 -9.73 22.78 2.56
C VAL A 186 -8.69 21.79 2.03
N CYS A 187 -8.67 21.52 0.74
CA CYS A 187 -7.66 20.65 0.14
C CYS A 187 -6.24 21.20 0.33
N ALA A 188 -6.05 22.53 0.17
CA ALA A 188 -4.74 23.15 0.37
C ALA A 188 -4.25 22.99 1.82
N VAL A 189 -5.13 23.18 2.82
CA VAL A 189 -4.79 22.96 4.23
C VAL A 189 -4.47 21.49 4.51
N LEU A 190 -5.24 20.55 3.97
CA LEU A 190 -4.97 19.12 4.11
C LEU A 190 -3.63 18.72 3.46
N CYS A 191 -3.34 19.22 2.26
CA CYS A 191 -2.06 18.99 1.60
C CYS A 191 -0.89 19.56 2.42
N ALA A 192 -1.05 20.79 2.94
CA ALA A 192 -0.02 21.40 3.81
C ALA A 192 0.19 20.56 5.08
N ALA A 193 -0.88 20.09 5.73
CA ALA A 193 -0.79 19.23 6.90
C ALA A 193 -0.07 17.91 6.60
N VAL A 194 -0.36 17.27 5.45
CA VAL A 194 0.34 16.07 5.01
C VAL A 194 1.82 16.33 4.74
N ILE A 195 2.16 17.46 4.10
CA ILE A 195 3.55 17.84 3.84
C ILE A 195 4.30 18.04 5.17
N VAL A 196 3.72 18.81 6.11
CA VAL A 196 4.30 19.05 7.43
C VAL A 196 4.49 17.75 8.21
N PHE A 197 3.48 16.87 8.20
CA PHE A 197 3.55 15.56 8.83
C PHE A 197 4.69 14.72 8.23
N ASN A 198 4.74 14.58 6.91
CA ASN A 198 5.82 13.83 6.25
C ASN A 198 7.19 14.44 6.55
N TRP A 199 7.31 15.76 6.50
CA TRP A 199 8.55 16.44 6.86
C TRP A 199 8.99 16.13 8.29
N SER A 200 8.07 16.20 9.25
CA SER A 200 8.37 15.93 10.67
C SER A 200 8.80 14.49 10.93
N VAL A 201 8.36 13.54 10.10
CA VAL A 201 8.74 12.12 10.20
C VAL A 201 10.05 11.83 9.46
N TYR A 202 10.16 12.27 8.21
CA TYR A 202 11.27 11.87 7.35
C TYR A 202 12.52 12.72 7.52
N TYR A 203 12.40 13.97 7.99
CA TYR A 203 13.57 14.82 8.20
C TYR A 203 14.55 14.30 9.26
N PRO A 204 14.09 13.86 10.46
CA PRO A 204 14.99 13.22 11.43
C PRO A 204 15.61 11.91 10.90
N LEU A 205 14.85 11.10 10.16
CA LEU A 205 15.37 9.87 9.55
C LEU A 205 16.47 10.18 8.54
N HIS A 206 16.27 11.20 7.69
CA HIS A 206 17.28 11.65 6.73
C HIS A 206 18.55 12.15 7.41
N GLN A 207 18.43 12.88 8.52
CA GLN A 207 19.61 13.35 9.26
C GLN A 207 20.44 12.18 9.78
N VAL A 208 19.80 11.16 10.35
CA VAL A 208 20.48 9.95 10.81
C VAL A 208 21.10 9.19 9.63
N ASP A 209 20.39 9.06 8.49
CA ASP A 209 20.90 8.40 7.29
C ASP A 209 22.19 9.09 6.78
N VAL A 210 22.21 10.42 6.71
CA VAL A 210 23.39 11.18 6.30
C VAL A 210 24.57 10.97 7.26
N GLN A 211 24.30 10.95 8.57
CA GLN A 211 25.34 10.72 9.57
C GLN A 211 25.89 9.29 9.51
N GLN A 212 25.01 8.29 9.39
CA GLN A 212 25.41 6.89 9.23
C GLN A 212 26.29 6.72 8.00
N ARG A 213 25.85 7.28 6.86
CA ARG A 213 26.60 7.23 5.59
C ARG A 213 28.00 7.81 5.74
N SER A 214 28.12 9.03 6.27
CA SER A 214 29.41 9.68 6.48
C SER A 214 30.29 8.84 7.41
N ALA A 215 29.77 8.33 8.53
CA ALA A 215 30.55 7.53 9.46
C ALA A 215 31.08 6.22 8.83
N ILE A 216 30.24 5.56 8.01
CA ILE A 216 30.63 4.32 7.31
C ILE A 216 31.72 4.62 6.25
N GLU A 217 31.52 5.65 5.43
CA GLU A 217 32.48 6.05 4.40
C GLU A 217 33.84 6.46 5.01
N ASP A 218 33.82 7.21 6.11
CA ASP A 218 35.00 7.61 6.84
C ASP A 218 35.75 6.42 7.49
N ALA A 219 35.01 5.45 8.07
CA ALA A 219 35.59 4.24 8.64
C ALA A 219 36.27 3.37 7.55
N ILE A 220 35.62 3.22 6.40
CA ILE A 220 36.18 2.50 5.25
C ILE A 220 37.45 3.21 4.76
N ALA A 221 37.42 4.55 4.63
CA ALA A 221 38.58 5.33 4.19
C ALA A 221 39.76 5.22 5.16
N ARG A 222 39.49 5.06 6.47
CA ARG A 222 40.55 4.83 7.49
C ARG A 222 41.03 3.39 7.57
N GLY A 223 40.41 2.47 6.80
CA GLY A 223 40.75 1.04 6.84
C GLY A 223 40.30 0.33 8.13
N GLU A 224 39.31 0.89 8.83
CA GLU A 224 38.72 0.27 10.03
C GLU A 224 37.92 -0.98 9.63
N ARG A 225 37.80 -1.94 10.55
CA ARG A 225 37.05 -3.19 10.32
C ARG A 225 35.65 -3.16 10.96
N SER A 226 35.36 -2.14 11.75
CA SER A 226 34.05 -1.96 12.38
C SER A 226 33.73 -0.49 12.55
N VAL A 227 32.44 -0.18 12.53
CA VAL A 227 31.92 1.16 12.81
C VAL A 227 30.67 1.06 13.67
N GLU A 228 30.55 1.94 14.63
CA GLU A 228 29.32 2.15 15.39
C GLU A 228 28.56 3.33 14.78
N VAL A 229 27.30 3.09 14.45
CA VAL A 229 26.41 4.10 13.90
C VAL A 229 25.14 4.21 14.72
N GLN A 230 24.56 5.37 14.79
CA GLN A 230 23.32 5.60 15.51
C GLN A 230 22.15 4.87 14.82
N ALA A 231 21.33 4.13 15.59
CA ALA A 231 20.11 3.53 15.05
C ALA A 231 19.08 4.60 14.66
N TYR A 232 18.18 4.26 13.75
CA TYR A 232 17.09 5.17 13.38
C TYR A 232 16.14 5.40 14.56
N PRO A 233 15.55 6.61 14.68
CA PRO A 233 14.64 6.94 15.79
C PRO A 233 13.33 6.15 15.78
N SER A 234 12.96 5.55 14.67
CA SER A 234 11.77 4.74 14.53
C SER A 234 11.88 3.78 13.35
N ASP A 235 11.61 2.50 13.59
CA ASP A 235 11.59 1.45 12.58
C ASP A 235 10.29 1.45 11.76
N ARG A 236 9.25 2.07 12.29
CA ARG A 236 7.90 2.07 11.70
C ARG A 236 7.86 2.62 10.27
N TRP A 237 8.74 3.55 9.96
CA TRP A 237 8.75 4.29 8.68
C TRP A 237 9.85 3.83 7.74
N LEU A 238 10.65 2.86 8.19
CA LEU A 238 11.71 2.26 7.41
C LEU A 238 11.23 0.95 6.82
N TRP A 239 11.80 0.60 5.70
CA TRP A 239 11.46 -0.67 5.05
C TRP A 239 12.01 -1.87 5.81
N GLU A 240 13.30 -1.83 6.16
CA GLU A 240 14.03 -2.91 6.84
C GLU A 240 15.12 -2.26 7.72
N PRO A 241 14.84 -2.03 9.00
CA PRO A 241 15.80 -1.37 9.86
C PRO A 241 17.01 -2.24 10.21
N ASP A 242 16.81 -3.56 10.36
CA ASP A 242 17.84 -4.45 10.92
C ASP A 242 18.48 -5.44 9.95
N THR A 243 17.91 -5.67 8.78
CA THR A 243 18.39 -6.68 7.82
C THR A 243 19.43 -6.14 6.85
N SER A 244 19.71 -4.86 6.94
CA SER A 244 20.54 -4.12 6.00
C SER A 244 22.03 -4.42 6.06
N LYS A 245 22.54 -5.24 6.98
CA LYS A 245 23.97 -5.61 7.01
C LYS A 245 24.46 -6.11 5.65
N MET A 246 23.67 -6.95 4.98
CA MET A 246 23.99 -7.45 3.65
C MET A 246 23.86 -6.35 2.57
N GLN A 247 22.87 -5.46 2.70
CA GLN A 247 22.64 -4.38 1.75
C GLN A 247 23.67 -3.27 1.93
N TYR A 248 24.06 -2.93 3.15
CA TYR A 248 25.15 -1.99 3.41
C TYR A 248 26.48 -2.52 2.86
N ALA A 249 26.81 -3.78 3.08
CA ALA A 249 28.01 -4.40 2.51
C ALA A 249 28.03 -4.29 0.98
N TYR A 250 26.91 -4.56 0.33
CA TYR A 250 26.78 -4.45 -1.12
C TYR A 250 26.84 -2.99 -1.59
N TYR A 251 26.12 -2.08 -0.91
CA TYR A 251 25.98 -0.69 -1.33
C TYR A 251 27.26 0.12 -1.15
N TYR A 252 27.97 -0.10 -0.04
CA TYR A 252 29.23 0.59 0.26
C TYR A 252 30.46 -0.20 -0.15
N GLN A 253 30.30 -1.36 -0.80
CA GLN A 253 31.40 -2.25 -1.17
C GLN A 253 32.35 -2.50 0.02
N THR A 254 31.79 -2.70 1.21
CA THR A 254 32.57 -2.93 2.42
C THR A 254 33.37 -4.23 2.30
N PRO A 255 34.56 -4.31 2.90
CA PRO A 255 35.28 -5.58 3.02
C PRO A 255 34.38 -6.66 3.69
N ASN A 256 34.58 -7.93 3.35
CA ASN A 256 33.77 -9.05 3.86
C ASN A 256 33.80 -9.18 5.38
N ASP A 257 34.82 -8.64 6.06
CA ASP A 257 35.03 -8.66 7.50
C ASP A 257 34.59 -7.33 8.19
N PHE A 258 33.99 -6.40 7.44
CA PHE A 258 33.52 -5.13 8.01
C PHE A 258 32.21 -5.31 8.78
N THR A 259 32.20 -4.82 10.02
CA THR A 259 31.04 -4.94 10.92
C THR A 259 30.43 -3.56 11.22
N ILE A 260 29.11 -3.43 10.99
CA ILE A 260 28.35 -2.24 11.38
C ILE A 260 27.51 -2.57 12.60
N THR A 261 27.67 -1.80 13.68
CA THR A 261 26.92 -1.94 14.92
C THR A 261 25.98 -0.74 15.09
N PHE A 262 24.69 -1.01 15.24
CA PHE A 262 23.69 0.03 15.47
C PHE A 262 23.51 0.27 16.96
N VAL A 263 23.78 1.51 17.39
CA VAL A 263 23.62 1.91 18.79
C VAL A 263 22.28 2.62 18.95
N PRO A 264 21.43 2.19 19.89
CA PRO A 264 20.16 2.87 20.15
C PRO A 264 20.38 4.36 20.45
N GLN A 265 19.47 5.22 19.96
CA GLN A 265 19.48 6.61 20.37
C GLN A 265 19.25 6.68 21.89
N GLU A 266 20.16 7.31 22.63
CA GLU A 266 19.85 7.72 24.00
C GLU A 266 18.66 8.67 23.94
N THR A 267 17.49 8.18 24.36
CA THR A 267 16.32 9.03 24.56
C THR A 267 16.69 10.05 25.60
N SER A 268 17.08 11.27 25.16
CA SER A 268 17.17 12.41 26.07
C SER A 268 15.77 12.59 26.70
N LYS A 269 15.68 12.23 27.97
CA LYS A 269 14.51 12.47 28.82
C LYS A 269 14.26 13.95 29.01
#